data_86d814d1cff34cea661f04fcd2b53616
#
_entry.id   86d814d1cff34cea661f04fcd2b53616
#
_cell.length_a   1.000
_cell.length_b   1.000
_cell.length_c   1.000
_cell.angle_alpha   90.00
_cell.angle_beta   90.00
_cell.angle_gamma   90.00
#
_symmetry.space_group_name_H-M   'P 1'
#
loop_
_entity.id
_entity.type
_entity.pdbx_description
1 polymer ?
#
loop_
_entity_poly.entity_id
_entity_poly.type
_entity_poly.pdbx_seq_one_letter_code
_entity_poly.pdbx_strand_id
1 'polypeptide(L)'
;VKLIHFSEEAFYPATKGNNPELLEASIISSSTKGPYTMIVRESTANGEGDYFYEQWQKAKKKESAYEAVFAPWFMIPMYEEIFDGSYYQQNGRKKKGTVSDFIGTLNEYEQNLYKNHKLCTLENLNWRRMMVATMPSETKMKQEYPSDDIEAFQASGSPVFRTEDIEALRDGCYLPYAVGTLVSKCDPAIAIVEPHRRKEILQDIRFQIDKEATERVLNGDAPTRLKAGENKLHIWEEPDIEQKIRNRYLVIFDPQKGKTDSADYGVIKVIDRYWMMKGGKPTVVAMFYGHIDKDITIWIAAQIAKYYNDALLVIESNTYDSAETKEDDTEFIFDIIAEHYDALYARET
;
A
#
# COMPACT_ATOMS: atom_id res chain seq x y z
N VAL A 1 23.15 26.39 18.35
CA VAL A 1 21.90 26.80 17.70
C VAL A 1 20.77 26.60 18.68
N LYS A 2 19.87 27.58 18.84
CA LYS A 2 18.75 27.51 19.77
C LYS A 2 17.41 27.18 19.07
N LEU A 3 17.34 27.44 17.76
CA LEU A 3 16.19 27.12 16.94
C LEU A 3 16.66 26.40 15.69
N ILE A 4 16.09 25.25 15.44
CA ILE A 4 16.21 24.51 14.18
C ILE A 4 14.82 24.48 13.56
N HIS A 5 14.72 24.84 12.29
CA HIS A 5 13.48 24.79 11.54
C HIS A 5 13.72 24.02 10.24
N PHE A 6 13.09 22.87 10.12
CA PHE A 6 12.98 22.10 8.88
C PHE A 6 11.69 22.52 8.20
N SER A 7 11.81 23.25 7.10
CA SER A 7 10.67 23.80 6.36
C SER A 7 10.40 22.96 5.11
N GLU A 8 9.14 22.64 4.85
CA GLU A 8 8.69 21.82 3.72
C GLU A 8 9.40 20.45 3.65
N GLU A 9 9.53 19.79 4.79
CA GLU A 9 10.35 18.59 4.94
C GLU A 9 9.86 17.41 4.10
N ALA A 10 8.55 17.29 3.84
CA ALA A 10 7.99 16.26 2.97
C ALA A 10 8.52 16.32 1.52
N PHE A 11 9.07 17.46 1.11
CA PHE A 11 9.65 17.67 -0.22
C PHE A 11 11.16 17.55 -0.27
N TYR A 12 11.80 17.14 0.82
CA TYR A 12 13.24 16.89 0.78
C TYR A 12 13.55 15.69 -0.10
N PRO A 13 14.53 15.81 -1.02
CA PRO A 13 14.83 14.73 -1.95
C PRO A 13 15.39 13.50 -1.21
N ALA A 14 14.68 12.38 -1.33
CA ALA A 14 15.10 11.08 -0.82
C ALA A 14 15.91 10.32 -1.87
N THR A 15 17.17 10.71 -2.08
CA THR A 15 18.09 10.05 -3.01
C THR A 15 19.27 9.43 -2.28
N LYS A 16 20.01 8.53 -2.94
CA LYS A 16 21.20 7.87 -2.36
C LYS A 16 22.27 8.85 -1.87
N GLY A 17 22.31 10.09 -2.40
CA GLY A 17 23.22 11.17 -1.99
C GLY A 17 22.61 12.21 -1.06
N ASN A 18 21.26 12.28 -0.99
CA ASN A 18 20.51 13.23 -0.17
C ASN A 18 19.44 12.45 0.60
N ASN A 19 19.81 11.91 1.75
CA ASN A 19 18.87 11.22 2.63
C ASN A 19 18.37 12.20 3.69
N PRO A 20 17.05 12.48 3.79
CA PRO A 20 16.48 13.38 4.80
C PRO A 20 16.84 12.99 6.23
N GLU A 21 16.87 11.71 6.57
CA GLU A 21 17.24 11.21 7.89
C GLU A 21 18.70 11.56 8.26
N LEU A 22 19.64 11.36 7.32
CA LEU A 22 21.05 11.70 7.54
C LEU A 22 21.25 13.21 7.65
N LEU A 23 20.54 14.00 6.87
CA LEU A 23 20.56 15.46 6.93
C LEU A 23 20.07 15.93 8.30
N GLU A 24 18.92 15.44 8.75
CA GLU A 24 18.36 15.75 10.07
C GLU A 24 19.32 15.38 11.19
N ALA A 25 19.83 14.14 11.19
CA ALA A 25 20.76 13.66 12.20
C ALA A 25 22.03 14.54 12.28
N SER A 26 22.57 14.96 11.14
CA SER A 26 23.73 15.86 11.06
C SER A 26 23.44 17.23 11.65
N ILE A 27 22.29 17.83 11.34
CA ILE A 27 21.89 19.16 11.83
C ILE A 27 21.62 19.12 13.34
N ILE A 28 20.84 18.11 13.79
CA ILE A 28 20.48 17.97 15.21
C ILE A 28 21.72 17.69 16.07
N SER A 29 22.65 16.86 15.58
CA SER A 29 23.89 16.55 16.32
C SER A 29 24.81 17.78 16.48
N SER A 30 24.72 18.73 15.57
CA SER A 30 25.47 20.01 15.65
C SER A 30 24.82 21.01 16.61
N SER A 31 23.61 20.72 17.12
CA SER A 31 22.91 21.61 18.02
C SER A 31 23.28 21.36 19.48
N THR A 32 23.40 22.45 20.27
CA THR A 32 23.61 22.36 21.71
C THR A 32 22.26 22.12 22.39
N LYS A 33 22.08 20.98 23.04
CA LYS A 33 20.89 20.73 23.85
C LYS A 33 20.86 21.63 25.09
N GLY A 34 19.76 22.33 25.30
CA GLY A 34 19.59 23.22 26.44
C GLY A 34 18.12 23.63 26.60
N PRO A 35 17.76 24.24 27.74
CA PRO A 35 16.37 24.54 28.10
C PRO A 35 15.65 25.50 27.15
N TYR A 36 16.36 26.13 26.24
CA TYR A 36 15.84 27.08 25.25
C TYR A 36 16.12 26.62 23.81
N THR A 37 16.32 25.32 23.58
CA THR A 37 16.50 24.78 22.25
C THR A 37 15.17 24.26 21.75
N MET A 38 14.72 24.72 20.58
CA MET A 38 13.50 24.30 19.92
C MET A 38 13.84 23.74 18.54
N ILE A 39 13.22 22.63 18.19
CA ILE A 39 13.29 22.03 16.85
C ILE A 39 11.86 22.01 16.30
N VAL A 40 11.66 22.65 15.18
CA VAL A 40 10.37 22.68 14.46
C VAL A 40 10.55 21.97 13.14
N ARG A 41 9.62 21.10 12.84
CA ARG A 41 9.49 20.41 11.55
C ARG A 41 8.12 20.76 11.01
N GLU A 42 8.04 21.30 9.82
CA GLU A 42 6.75 21.60 9.20
C GLU A 42 6.77 21.27 7.71
N SER A 43 5.62 20.91 7.19
CA SER A 43 5.41 20.69 5.77
C SER A 43 3.92 20.65 5.46
N THR A 44 3.56 20.97 4.23
CA THR A 44 2.35 20.41 3.63
C THR A 44 2.60 18.92 3.34
N ALA A 45 1.55 18.11 3.34
CA ALA A 45 1.69 16.68 3.10
C ALA A 45 2.08 16.38 1.64
N ASN A 46 2.92 15.38 1.45
CA ASN A 46 3.36 14.91 0.12
C ASN A 46 3.11 13.41 -0.10
N GLY A 47 2.08 12.87 0.51
CA GLY A 47 1.67 11.48 0.42
C GLY A 47 2.04 10.62 1.62
N GLU A 48 1.50 9.43 1.65
CA GLU A 48 1.85 8.42 2.64
C GLU A 48 3.14 7.71 2.21
N GLY A 49 4.10 7.58 3.13
CA GLY A 49 5.33 6.81 2.89
C GLY A 49 6.59 7.64 2.66
N ASP A 50 6.54 8.97 2.73
CA ASP A 50 7.73 9.80 2.80
C ASP A 50 8.29 9.88 4.24
N TYR A 51 9.50 10.43 4.38
CA TYR A 51 10.16 10.55 5.68
C TYR A 51 9.38 11.43 6.65
N PHE A 52 8.75 12.52 6.19
CA PHE A 52 7.95 13.41 7.03
C PHE A 52 6.70 12.69 7.56
N TYR A 53 6.02 11.91 6.71
CA TYR A 53 4.87 11.09 7.13
C TYR A 53 5.25 10.09 8.22
N GLU A 54 6.37 9.38 8.08
CA GLU A 54 6.83 8.45 9.11
C GLU A 54 7.10 9.15 10.45
N GLN A 55 7.72 10.33 10.41
CA GLN A 55 7.99 11.12 11.62
C GLN A 55 6.70 11.67 12.24
N TRP A 56 5.74 12.08 11.40
CA TRP A 56 4.41 12.48 11.83
C TRP A 56 3.70 11.33 12.58
N GLN A 57 3.71 10.12 12.03
CA GLN A 57 3.10 8.96 12.65
C GLN A 57 3.75 8.60 14.00
N LYS A 58 5.08 8.66 14.09
CA LYS A 58 5.81 8.46 15.35
C LYS A 58 5.43 9.50 16.40
N ALA A 59 5.30 10.77 16.01
CA ALA A 59 4.88 11.84 16.91
C ALA A 59 3.44 11.63 17.43
N LYS A 60 2.49 11.27 16.55
CA LYS A 60 1.10 10.95 16.92
C LYS A 60 1.00 9.78 17.91
N LYS A 61 1.83 8.75 17.71
CA LYS A 61 1.89 7.59 18.61
C LYS A 61 2.68 7.83 19.89
N LYS A 62 3.29 9.02 20.05
CA LYS A 62 4.21 9.37 21.14
C LYS A 62 5.46 8.49 21.21
N GLU A 63 5.90 8.00 20.06
CA GLU A 63 7.12 7.19 19.88
C GLU A 63 8.33 8.06 19.58
N SER A 64 8.19 9.39 19.57
CA SER A 64 9.26 10.37 19.38
C SER A 64 9.20 11.47 20.43
N ALA A 65 10.23 12.31 20.48
CA ALA A 65 10.27 13.49 21.35
C ALA A 65 9.49 14.70 20.77
N TYR A 66 8.92 14.55 19.58
CA TYR A 66 8.14 15.61 18.93
C TYR A 66 6.67 15.52 19.33
N GLU A 67 6.03 16.68 19.39
CA GLU A 67 4.59 16.81 19.52
C GLU A 67 3.98 17.09 18.13
N ALA A 68 2.98 16.27 17.76
CA ALA A 68 2.27 16.44 16.49
C ALA A 68 1.23 17.56 16.64
N VAL A 69 1.35 18.60 15.81
CA VAL A 69 0.40 19.72 15.76
C VAL A 69 -0.13 19.84 14.34
N PHE A 70 -1.43 19.65 14.16
CA PHE A 70 -2.11 19.83 12.89
C PHE A 70 -2.93 21.12 12.89
N ALA A 71 -2.78 21.94 11.84
CA ALA A 71 -3.54 23.16 11.66
C ALA A 71 -4.53 23.03 10.49
N PRO A 72 -5.80 22.65 10.75
CA PRO A 72 -6.79 22.55 9.70
C PRO A 72 -7.11 23.93 9.09
N TRP A 73 -7.47 23.94 7.79
CA TRP A 73 -7.67 25.15 7.04
C TRP A 73 -8.66 26.14 7.70
N PHE A 74 -9.69 25.65 8.36
CA PHE A 74 -10.72 26.48 9.02
C PHE A 74 -10.25 27.14 10.34
N MET A 75 -9.03 26.87 10.81
CA MET A 75 -8.41 27.59 11.91
C MET A 75 -7.72 28.89 11.46
N ILE A 76 -7.58 29.09 10.17
CA ILE A 76 -6.91 30.26 9.61
C ILE A 76 -7.93 31.36 9.35
N PRO A 77 -7.88 32.50 10.07
CA PRO A 77 -8.94 33.53 10.03
C PRO A 77 -9.21 34.14 8.65
N MET A 78 -8.24 34.07 7.73
CA MET A 78 -8.42 34.59 6.37
C MET A 78 -9.25 33.66 5.45
N TYR A 79 -9.55 32.45 5.90
CA TYR A 79 -10.32 31.47 5.12
C TYR A 79 -11.80 31.51 5.52
N GLU A 80 -12.34 32.71 5.50
CA GLU A 80 -13.76 32.99 5.78
C GLU A 80 -14.35 33.88 4.67
N GLU A 81 -15.54 33.56 4.26
CA GLU A 81 -16.36 34.42 3.38
C GLU A 81 -17.63 34.78 4.10
N ILE A 82 -17.71 36.02 4.54
CA ILE A 82 -18.87 36.55 5.27
C ILE A 82 -20.11 36.56 4.36
N PHE A 83 -21.24 36.17 4.92
CA PHE A 83 -22.52 36.22 4.18
C PHE A 83 -22.87 37.66 3.87
N ASP A 84 -23.09 37.95 2.58
CA ASP A 84 -23.46 39.26 2.08
C ASP A 84 -25.00 39.42 2.08
N GLY A 85 -25.53 39.63 3.27
CA GLY A 85 -26.96 39.88 3.48
C GLY A 85 -27.86 38.77 2.94
N SER A 86 -28.21 38.83 1.67
CA SER A 86 -29.10 37.86 1.01
C SER A 86 -28.39 36.97 0.02
N TYR A 87 -27.06 36.80 0.12
CA TYR A 87 -26.27 35.98 -0.81
C TYR A 87 -25.31 35.04 -0.06
N TYR A 88 -25.12 33.87 -0.67
CA TYR A 88 -24.12 32.89 -0.24
C TYR A 88 -23.42 32.28 -1.47
N GLN A 89 -22.29 31.58 -1.27
CA GLN A 89 -21.55 30.90 -2.34
C GLN A 89 -22.19 29.57 -2.71
N GLN A 90 -22.43 29.35 -4.00
CA GLN A 90 -22.82 28.08 -4.56
C GLN A 90 -22.07 27.87 -5.88
N ASN A 91 -21.29 26.82 -5.99
CA ASN A 91 -20.47 26.52 -7.17
C ASN A 91 -19.61 27.72 -7.64
N GLY A 92 -18.98 28.44 -6.71
CA GLY A 92 -18.11 29.58 -6.97
C GLY A 92 -18.85 30.85 -7.40
N ARG A 93 -20.18 30.90 -7.26
CA ARG A 93 -20.98 32.05 -7.61
C ARG A 93 -21.86 32.48 -6.45
N LYS A 94 -22.09 33.81 -6.32
CA LYS A 94 -23.05 34.35 -5.35
C LYS A 94 -24.47 33.96 -5.77
N LYS A 95 -25.17 33.24 -4.89
CA LYS A 95 -26.58 32.87 -5.06
C LYS A 95 -27.41 33.63 -4.05
N LYS A 96 -28.55 34.18 -4.50
CA LYS A 96 -29.51 34.86 -3.63
C LYS A 96 -30.16 33.86 -2.67
N GLY A 97 -30.15 34.18 -1.39
CA GLY A 97 -30.72 33.38 -0.34
C GLY A 97 -30.17 33.76 1.02
N THR A 98 -30.78 33.24 2.07
CA THR A 98 -30.42 33.46 3.46
C THR A 98 -29.39 32.44 3.94
N VAL A 99 -28.82 32.62 5.15
CA VAL A 99 -27.99 31.64 5.82
C VAL A 99 -28.73 30.31 6.03
N SER A 100 -30.05 30.38 6.30
CA SER A 100 -30.87 29.16 6.42
C SER A 100 -30.96 28.38 5.10
N ASP A 101 -31.07 29.11 3.97
CA ASP A 101 -31.02 28.44 2.65
C ASP A 101 -29.66 27.80 2.39
N PHE A 102 -28.58 28.46 2.80
CA PHE A 102 -27.22 27.89 2.71
C PHE A 102 -27.09 26.57 3.51
N ILE A 103 -27.55 26.58 4.78
CA ILE A 103 -27.52 25.37 5.63
C ILE A 103 -28.31 24.22 4.96
N GLY A 104 -29.44 24.50 4.36
CA GLY A 104 -30.26 23.52 3.63
C GLY A 104 -29.57 22.90 2.39
N THR A 105 -28.49 23.53 1.90
CA THR A 105 -27.73 23.05 0.74
C THR A 105 -26.42 22.36 1.08
N LEU A 106 -26.08 22.21 2.38
CA LEU A 106 -24.86 21.57 2.78
C LEU A 106 -24.85 20.10 2.34
N ASN A 107 -23.77 19.70 1.65
CA ASN A 107 -23.55 18.30 1.32
C ASN A 107 -23.08 17.50 2.55
N GLU A 108 -22.95 16.19 2.42
CA GLU A 108 -22.59 15.29 3.51
C GLU A 108 -21.23 15.66 4.13
N TYR A 109 -20.23 15.94 3.33
CA TYR A 109 -18.90 16.37 3.78
C TYR A 109 -18.97 17.68 4.59
N GLU A 110 -19.67 18.71 4.07
CA GLU A 110 -19.84 20.00 4.75
C GLU A 110 -20.62 19.85 6.05
N GLN A 111 -21.66 19.01 6.08
CA GLN A 111 -22.40 18.69 7.29
C GLN A 111 -21.53 18.01 8.34
N ASN A 112 -20.66 17.08 7.90
CA ASN A 112 -19.72 16.38 8.77
C ASN A 112 -18.71 17.36 9.38
N LEU A 113 -18.09 18.22 8.58
CA LEU A 113 -17.19 19.27 9.06
C LEU A 113 -17.87 20.16 10.10
N TYR A 114 -19.05 20.69 9.79
CA TYR A 114 -19.78 21.60 10.67
C TYR A 114 -20.20 20.97 12.00
N LYS A 115 -20.54 19.67 11.99
CA LYS A 115 -20.96 18.94 13.18
C LYS A 115 -19.78 18.52 14.07
N ASN A 116 -18.69 18.08 13.46
CA ASN A 116 -17.60 17.43 14.19
C ASN A 116 -16.45 18.36 14.56
N HIS A 117 -16.32 19.50 13.85
CA HIS A 117 -15.26 20.47 14.10
C HIS A 117 -15.84 21.79 14.60
N LYS A 118 -15.82 21.98 15.91
CA LYS A 118 -16.41 23.19 16.57
C LYS A 118 -15.82 24.52 16.07
N LEU A 119 -14.64 24.50 15.47
CA LEU A 119 -13.97 25.68 14.93
C LEU A 119 -14.35 25.95 13.48
N CYS A 120 -15.01 25.03 12.79
CA CYS A 120 -15.47 25.21 11.43
C CYS A 120 -16.80 25.97 11.44
N THR A 121 -16.79 27.22 10.98
CA THR A 121 -17.96 28.09 10.91
C THR A 121 -18.69 27.95 9.57
N LEU A 122 -19.87 28.54 9.47
CA LEU A 122 -20.59 28.60 8.19
C LEU A 122 -19.88 29.53 7.19
N GLU A 123 -19.19 30.57 7.66
CA GLU A 123 -18.36 31.47 6.88
C GLU A 123 -17.17 30.76 6.26
N ASN A 124 -16.54 29.80 7.00
CA ASN A 124 -15.50 28.92 6.47
C ASN A 124 -16.07 28.06 5.33
N LEU A 125 -17.24 27.44 5.52
CA LEU A 125 -17.87 26.61 4.48
C LEU A 125 -18.27 27.45 3.26
N ASN A 126 -18.71 28.69 3.48
CA ASN A 126 -19.02 29.63 2.41
C ASN A 126 -17.78 29.98 1.58
N TRP A 127 -16.63 30.23 2.25
CA TRP A 127 -15.32 30.41 1.62
C TRP A 127 -14.87 29.15 0.86
N ARG A 128 -15.01 27.97 1.47
CA ARG A 128 -14.62 26.71 0.85
C ARG A 128 -15.33 26.49 -0.49
N ARG A 129 -16.62 26.77 -0.59
CA ARG A 129 -17.40 26.65 -1.85
C ARG A 129 -16.89 27.56 -2.96
N MET A 130 -16.39 28.74 -2.62
CA MET A 130 -15.72 29.62 -3.56
C MET A 130 -14.40 29.01 -4.03
N MET A 131 -13.59 28.51 -3.09
CA MET A 131 -12.28 27.94 -3.39
C MET A 131 -12.36 26.63 -4.18
N VAL A 132 -13.25 25.72 -3.84
CA VAL A 132 -13.46 24.46 -4.60
C VAL A 132 -13.75 24.74 -6.08
N ALA A 133 -14.50 25.80 -6.38
CA ALA A 133 -14.81 26.16 -7.75
C ALA A 133 -13.63 26.78 -8.53
N THR A 134 -12.58 27.23 -7.82
CA THR A 134 -11.36 27.80 -8.43
C THR A 134 -10.22 26.76 -8.53
N MET A 135 -10.32 25.67 -7.78
CA MET A 135 -9.30 24.61 -7.78
C MET A 135 -9.48 23.66 -8.97
N PRO A 136 -8.39 23.06 -9.48
CA PRO A 136 -8.46 22.08 -10.58
C PRO A 136 -9.29 20.83 -10.24
N SER A 137 -9.34 20.44 -8.97
CA SER A 137 -10.14 19.31 -8.48
C SER A 137 -10.41 19.43 -6.98
N GLU A 138 -11.42 18.70 -6.50
CA GLU A 138 -11.68 18.60 -5.06
C GLU A 138 -10.54 17.90 -4.30
N THR A 139 -9.88 16.93 -4.90
CA THR A 139 -8.68 16.30 -4.36
C THR A 139 -7.56 17.32 -4.14
N LYS A 140 -7.36 18.24 -5.09
CA LYS A 140 -6.35 19.29 -4.94
C LYS A 140 -6.75 20.29 -3.86
N MET A 141 -8.03 20.59 -3.71
CA MET A 141 -8.53 21.41 -2.61
C MET A 141 -8.24 20.74 -1.25
N LYS A 142 -8.48 19.46 -1.11
CA LYS A 142 -8.21 18.70 0.10
C LYS A 142 -6.71 18.62 0.44
N GLN A 143 -5.86 18.54 -0.57
CA GLN A 143 -4.41 18.55 -0.41
C GLN A 143 -3.90 19.89 0.13
N GLU A 144 -4.35 21.01 -0.44
CA GLU A 144 -3.87 22.35 -0.08
C GLU A 144 -4.56 22.89 1.18
N TYR A 145 -5.81 22.49 1.41
CA TYR A 145 -6.67 22.95 2.52
C TYR A 145 -7.29 21.74 3.23
N PRO A 146 -6.49 20.89 3.87
CA PRO A 146 -7.00 19.69 4.53
C PRO A 146 -7.72 20.02 5.83
N SER A 147 -8.75 19.23 6.15
CA SER A 147 -9.54 19.33 7.37
C SER A 147 -8.93 18.58 8.54
N ASP A 148 -8.17 17.53 8.24
CA ASP A 148 -7.41 16.73 9.20
C ASP A 148 -6.15 16.15 8.53
N ASP A 149 -5.31 15.52 9.33
CA ASP A 149 -4.06 14.94 8.85
C ASP A 149 -4.27 13.72 7.95
N ILE A 150 -5.35 12.97 8.13
CA ILE A 150 -5.69 11.83 7.27
C ILE A 150 -5.99 12.35 5.87
N GLU A 151 -6.87 13.35 5.76
CA GLU A 151 -7.20 13.99 4.48
C GLU A 151 -5.96 14.59 3.80
N ALA A 152 -5.05 15.22 4.58
CA ALA A 152 -3.82 15.82 4.07
C ALA A 152 -2.92 14.81 3.37
N PHE A 153 -2.59 13.72 4.04
CA PHE A 153 -1.67 12.71 3.50
C PHE A 153 -2.30 11.89 2.38
N GLN A 154 -3.59 11.58 2.46
CA GLN A 154 -4.31 10.83 1.43
C GLN A 154 -4.52 11.63 0.14
N ALA A 155 -4.77 12.93 0.25
CA ALA A 155 -5.01 13.78 -0.91
C ALA A 155 -3.73 14.14 -1.69
N SER A 156 -2.56 14.10 -1.05
CA SER A 156 -1.28 14.50 -1.66
C SER A 156 -0.66 13.45 -2.58
N GLY A 157 -1.03 12.18 -2.46
CA GLY A 157 -0.73 11.16 -3.47
C GLY A 157 -1.79 11.16 -4.58
N SER A 158 -1.43 10.69 -5.79
CA SER A 158 -2.45 10.30 -6.78
C SER A 158 -2.73 8.79 -6.59
N PRO A 159 -3.54 8.40 -5.60
CA PRO A 159 -3.81 6.99 -5.38
C PRO A 159 -4.55 6.45 -6.59
N VAL A 160 -4.09 5.31 -7.11
CA VAL A 160 -4.77 4.60 -8.21
C VAL A 160 -6.18 4.19 -7.78
N PHE A 161 -6.36 3.93 -6.48
CA PHE A 161 -7.65 3.58 -5.89
C PHE A 161 -8.08 4.66 -4.91
N ARG A 162 -9.38 4.94 -4.84
CA ARG A 162 -9.93 5.89 -3.86
C ARG A 162 -9.74 5.33 -2.45
N THR A 163 -9.42 6.19 -1.51
CA THR A 163 -9.18 5.81 -0.11
C THR A 163 -10.39 5.14 0.52
N GLU A 164 -11.59 5.64 0.23
CA GLU A 164 -12.84 5.07 0.74
C GLU A 164 -13.04 3.63 0.26
N ASP A 165 -12.62 3.31 -0.97
CA ASP A 165 -12.66 1.94 -1.50
C ASP A 165 -11.64 1.04 -0.78
N ILE A 166 -10.45 1.57 -0.47
CA ILE A 166 -9.42 0.85 0.29
C ILE A 166 -9.90 0.58 1.72
N GLU A 167 -10.47 1.56 2.40
CA GLU A 167 -11.00 1.39 3.76
C GLU A 167 -12.16 0.39 3.80
N ALA A 168 -13.10 0.49 2.86
CA ALA A 168 -14.19 -0.48 2.75
C ALA A 168 -13.70 -1.92 2.48
N LEU A 169 -12.58 -2.08 1.77
CA LEU A 169 -11.95 -3.38 1.57
C LEU A 169 -11.20 -3.86 2.82
N ARG A 170 -10.60 -2.95 3.59
CA ARG A 170 -9.87 -3.27 4.82
C ARG A 170 -10.74 -3.95 5.86
N ASP A 171 -12.01 -3.52 6.00
CA ASP A 171 -12.97 -4.13 6.92
C ASP A 171 -13.31 -5.58 6.57
N GLY A 172 -13.13 -5.97 5.31
CA GLY A 172 -13.28 -7.35 4.83
C GLY A 172 -12.00 -8.20 4.92
N CYS A 173 -10.86 -7.62 5.33
CA CYS A 173 -9.60 -8.34 5.44
C CYS A 173 -9.51 -9.12 6.76
N TYR A 174 -9.05 -10.36 6.68
CA TYR A 174 -8.78 -11.20 7.85
C TYR A 174 -7.42 -11.87 7.73
N LEU A 175 -6.90 -12.36 8.84
CA LEU A 175 -5.59 -13.01 8.89
C LEU A 175 -5.66 -14.43 8.32
N PRO A 176 -4.56 -14.97 7.77
CA PRO A 176 -4.51 -16.34 7.29
C PRO A 176 -4.72 -17.31 8.46
N TYR A 177 -5.32 -18.48 8.19
CA TYR A 177 -5.47 -19.49 9.23
C TYR A 177 -4.18 -20.26 9.49
N ALA A 178 -3.28 -20.32 8.50
CA ALA A 178 -2.00 -21.01 8.60
C ALA A 178 -0.91 -20.33 7.77
N VAL A 179 0.31 -20.42 8.26
CA VAL A 179 1.54 -19.97 7.59
C VAL A 179 2.53 -21.14 7.60
N GLY A 180 3.19 -21.39 6.47
CA GLY A 180 4.12 -22.51 6.36
C GLY A 180 4.83 -22.57 5.01
N THR A 181 5.29 -23.75 4.65
CA THR A 181 6.01 -23.99 3.39
C THR A 181 5.43 -25.17 2.64
N LEU A 182 5.50 -25.16 1.33
CA LEU A 182 5.25 -26.35 0.53
C LEU A 182 6.52 -27.21 0.52
N VAL A 183 6.36 -28.49 0.82
CA VAL A 183 7.41 -29.50 0.70
C VAL A 183 7.04 -30.49 -0.41
N SER A 184 8.02 -30.93 -1.17
CA SER A 184 7.86 -31.89 -2.25
C SER A 184 9.03 -32.87 -2.25
N LYS A 185 9.16 -33.73 -3.24
CA LYS A 185 10.30 -34.66 -3.36
C LYS A 185 11.64 -33.95 -3.49
N CYS A 186 11.65 -32.71 -3.97
CA CYS A 186 12.85 -31.92 -4.21
C CYS A 186 12.62 -30.45 -3.87
N ASP A 187 13.59 -29.82 -3.24
CA ASP A 187 13.57 -28.40 -2.94
C ASP A 187 13.66 -27.55 -4.22
N PRO A 188 12.87 -26.48 -4.39
CA PRO A 188 12.94 -25.57 -5.53
C PRO A 188 14.35 -25.04 -5.85
N ALA A 189 15.17 -24.79 -4.84
CA ALA A 189 16.54 -24.32 -5.04
C ALA A 189 17.42 -25.32 -5.82
N ILE A 190 17.09 -26.60 -5.77
CA ILE A 190 17.81 -27.65 -6.51
C ILE A 190 17.55 -27.56 -8.02
N ALA A 191 16.45 -26.95 -8.46
CA ALA A 191 16.14 -26.76 -9.87
C ALA A 191 17.27 -26.09 -10.66
N ILE A 192 18.03 -25.21 -9.99
CA ILE A 192 19.14 -24.45 -10.61
C ILE A 192 20.40 -25.31 -10.69
N VAL A 193 20.67 -26.13 -9.66
CA VAL A 193 21.94 -26.90 -9.51
C VAL A 193 21.84 -28.26 -10.17
N GLU A 194 20.66 -28.90 -10.13
CA GLU A 194 20.42 -30.26 -10.63
C GLU A 194 19.22 -30.33 -11.60
N PRO A 195 19.38 -29.87 -12.86
CA PRO A 195 18.26 -29.76 -13.82
C PRO A 195 17.47 -31.05 -14.03
N HIS A 196 18.12 -32.20 -13.91
CA HIS A 196 17.47 -33.52 -14.10
C HIS A 196 16.41 -33.84 -13.02
N ARG A 197 16.44 -33.14 -11.88
CA ARG A 197 15.50 -33.33 -10.75
C ARG A 197 14.31 -32.38 -10.76
N ARG A 198 14.23 -31.46 -11.70
CA ARG A 198 13.14 -30.45 -11.79
C ARG A 198 11.75 -31.07 -11.70
N LYS A 199 11.53 -32.24 -12.30
CA LYS A 199 10.24 -32.95 -12.21
C LYS A 199 9.84 -33.33 -10.79
N GLU A 200 10.81 -33.57 -9.91
CA GLU A 200 10.58 -33.97 -8.52
C GLU A 200 10.03 -32.83 -7.69
N ILE A 201 10.29 -31.55 -8.07
CA ILE A 201 9.80 -30.35 -7.39
C ILE A 201 8.26 -30.29 -7.41
N LEU A 202 7.64 -30.78 -8.48
CA LEU A 202 6.19 -30.76 -8.67
C LEU A 202 5.50 -32.08 -8.27
N GLN A 203 6.19 -32.97 -7.51
CA GLN A 203 5.67 -34.26 -7.07
C GLN A 203 5.50 -34.31 -5.56
N ASP A 204 4.41 -34.96 -5.11
CA ASP A 204 4.09 -35.20 -3.69
C ASP A 204 4.09 -33.92 -2.84
N ILE A 205 3.56 -32.85 -3.40
CA ILE A 205 3.51 -31.54 -2.75
C ILE A 205 2.55 -31.59 -1.56
N ARG A 206 3.03 -31.12 -0.41
CA ARG A 206 2.25 -31.03 0.84
C ARG A 206 2.54 -29.72 1.52
N PHE A 207 1.53 -29.12 2.14
CA PHE A 207 1.71 -27.97 2.98
C PHE A 207 2.14 -28.38 4.38
N GLN A 208 3.25 -27.82 4.85
CA GLN A 208 3.78 -28.02 6.19
C GLN A 208 3.62 -26.73 6.98
N ILE A 209 2.74 -26.75 7.99
CA ILE A 209 2.47 -25.59 8.85
C ILE A 209 3.69 -25.30 9.72
N ASP A 210 4.12 -24.05 9.73
CA ASP A 210 5.05 -23.50 10.71
C ASP A 210 4.24 -22.85 11.84
N LYS A 211 4.13 -23.56 12.96
CA LYS A 211 3.31 -23.13 14.11
C LYS A 211 3.83 -21.81 14.71
N GLU A 212 5.14 -21.65 14.84
CA GLU A 212 5.75 -20.45 15.41
C GLU A 212 5.51 -19.23 14.52
N ALA A 213 5.74 -19.37 13.22
CA ALA A 213 5.43 -18.29 12.26
C ALA A 213 3.95 -17.97 12.23
N THR A 214 3.07 -18.99 12.27
CA THR A 214 1.61 -18.77 12.32
C THR A 214 1.21 -17.98 13.55
N GLU A 215 1.69 -18.34 14.73
CA GLU A 215 1.41 -17.61 15.97
C GLU A 215 1.91 -16.16 15.92
N ARG A 216 3.11 -15.92 15.41
CA ARG A 216 3.66 -14.57 15.24
C ARG A 216 2.87 -13.73 14.24
N VAL A 217 2.41 -14.33 13.14
CA VAL A 217 1.56 -13.63 12.15
C VAL A 217 0.19 -13.31 12.73
N LEU A 218 -0.40 -14.20 13.52
CA LEU A 218 -1.72 -13.97 14.11
C LEU A 218 -1.70 -12.94 15.24
N ASN A 219 -0.68 -12.95 16.10
CA ASN A 219 -0.62 -12.19 17.34
C ASN A 219 0.35 -10.99 17.29
N GLY A 220 1.21 -10.90 16.29
CA GLY A 220 2.20 -9.82 16.15
C GLY A 220 1.61 -8.50 15.65
N ASP A 221 2.34 -7.41 15.84
CA ASP A 221 2.13 -6.15 15.13
C ASP A 221 2.51 -6.25 13.64
N ALA A 222 2.29 -5.20 12.86
CA ALA A 222 2.53 -5.21 11.41
C ALA A 222 3.98 -5.58 11.04
N PRO A 223 5.03 -5.00 11.64
CA PRO A 223 6.42 -5.37 11.36
C PRO A 223 6.74 -6.82 11.73
N THR A 224 6.26 -7.29 12.89
CA THR A 224 6.47 -8.68 13.33
C THR A 224 5.77 -9.67 12.41
N ARG A 225 4.54 -9.36 11.97
CA ARG A 225 3.78 -10.19 11.01
C ARG A 225 4.52 -10.30 9.69
N LEU A 226 4.97 -9.17 9.14
CA LEU A 226 5.68 -9.14 7.86
C LEU A 226 6.94 -10.00 7.91
N LYS A 227 7.77 -9.82 8.93
CA LYS A 227 9.01 -10.59 9.10
C LYS A 227 8.77 -12.06 9.37
N ALA A 228 7.78 -12.43 10.18
CA ALA A 228 7.47 -13.81 10.50
C ALA A 228 6.89 -14.59 9.30
N GLY A 229 6.18 -13.90 8.42
CA GLY A 229 5.57 -14.47 7.21
C GLY A 229 6.46 -14.46 5.99
N GLU A 230 7.62 -13.81 6.04
CA GLU A 230 8.57 -13.74 4.93
C GLU A 230 9.07 -15.13 4.49
N ASN A 231 9.13 -15.34 3.19
CA ASN A 231 9.53 -16.62 2.56
C ASN A 231 8.61 -17.81 2.93
N LYS A 232 7.37 -17.53 3.32
CA LYS A 232 6.36 -18.52 3.68
C LYS A 232 5.06 -18.33 2.93
N LEU A 233 4.34 -19.42 2.73
CA LEU A 233 3.01 -19.43 2.14
C LEU A 233 1.98 -19.17 3.25
N HIS A 234 1.20 -18.13 3.07
CA HIS A 234 0.04 -17.79 3.89
C HIS A 234 -1.20 -18.37 3.23
N ILE A 235 -1.99 -19.14 3.98
CA ILE A 235 -3.20 -19.77 3.46
C ILE A 235 -4.43 -19.24 4.22
N TRP A 236 -5.41 -18.74 3.47
CA TRP A 236 -6.74 -18.37 3.93
C TRP A 236 -7.75 -19.46 3.64
N GLU A 237 -7.62 -20.13 2.48
CA GLU A 237 -8.45 -21.26 2.09
C GLU A 237 -7.61 -22.31 1.36
N GLU A 238 -7.78 -23.59 1.76
CA GLU A 238 -7.14 -24.72 1.10
C GLU A 238 -7.73 -24.96 -0.30
N PRO A 239 -6.98 -25.59 -1.22
CA PRO A 239 -7.53 -25.98 -2.49
C PRO A 239 -8.70 -26.98 -2.32
N ASP A 240 -9.79 -26.72 -3.00
CA ASP A 240 -10.94 -27.63 -3.02
C ASP A 240 -10.63 -28.89 -3.84
N ILE A 241 -10.37 -29.97 -3.12
CA ILE A 241 -10.01 -31.26 -3.73
C ILE A 241 -11.22 -32.02 -4.30
N GLU A 242 -12.43 -31.68 -3.87
CA GLU A 242 -13.66 -32.33 -4.32
C GLU A 242 -14.16 -31.75 -5.65
N GLN A 243 -14.04 -30.45 -5.84
CA GLN A 243 -14.49 -29.74 -7.03
C GLN A 243 -13.28 -29.19 -7.83
N LYS A 244 -12.61 -30.07 -8.55
CA LYS A 244 -11.50 -29.72 -9.45
C LYS A 244 -12.02 -29.09 -10.75
N ILE A 245 -12.29 -27.81 -10.71
CA ILE A 245 -12.71 -27.04 -11.88
C ILE A 245 -11.47 -26.46 -12.55
N ARG A 246 -11.31 -26.73 -13.86
CA ARG A 246 -10.17 -26.20 -14.64
C ARG A 246 -10.12 -24.67 -14.57
N ASN A 247 -8.93 -24.11 -14.31
CA ASN A 247 -8.68 -22.68 -14.20
C ASN A 247 -9.54 -21.98 -13.12
N ARG A 248 -10.05 -22.71 -12.12
CA ARG A 248 -10.70 -22.11 -10.96
C ARG A 248 -9.71 -21.22 -10.20
N TYR A 249 -8.52 -21.74 -9.96
CA TYR A 249 -7.46 -20.98 -9.32
C TYR A 249 -6.54 -20.33 -10.36
N LEU A 250 -6.13 -19.10 -10.03
CA LEU A 250 -5.16 -18.33 -10.79
C LEU A 250 -4.00 -18.02 -9.85
N VAL A 251 -2.79 -18.41 -10.22
CA VAL A 251 -1.56 -18.06 -9.50
C VAL A 251 -0.84 -16.97 -10.27
N ILE A 252 -0.63 -15.84 -9.65
CA ILE A 252 0.06 -14.68 -10.24
C ILE A 252 1.38 -14.50 -9.51
N PHE A 253 2.46 -14.47 -10.25
CA PHE A 253 3.80 -14.20 -9.75
C PHE A 253 4.31 -12.87 -10.28
N ASP A 254 4.62 -11.95 -9.36
CA ASP A 254 5.29 -10.68 -9.57
C ASP A 254 6.74 -10.81 -9.06
N PRO A 255 7.72 -10.97 -9.96
CA PRO A 255 9.12 -11.18 -9.59
C PRO A 255 9.78 -9.87 -9.13
N GLN A 256 10.59 -9.96 -8.08
CA GLN A 256 11.38 -8.83 -7.58
C GLN A 256 12.59 -8.48 -8.46
N LYS A 257 13.01 -7.21 -8.40
CA LYS A 257 14.30 -6.74 -8.91
C LYS A 257 15.30 -6.64 -7.75
N GLY A 258 16.26 -7.56 -7.70
CA GLY A 258 17.35 -7.54 -6.72
C GLY A 258 17.22 -8.57 -5.60
N LYS A 259 18.34 -8.77 -4.86
CA LYS A 259 18.51 -9.84 -3.85
C LYS A 259 18.80 -9.30 -2.45
N THR A 260 18.58 -8.00 -2.21
CA THR A 260 18.95 -7.36 -0.94
C THR A 260 17.70 -7.07 -0.13
N ASP A 261 17.83 -7.02 1.20
CA ASP A 261 16.75 -6.63 2.13
C ASP A 261 16.13 -5.24 1.86
N SER A 262 16.76 -4.44 1.00
CA SER A 262 16.27 -3.15 0.52
C SER A 262 15.57 -3.22 -0.84
N ALA A 263 15.46 -4.41 -1.45
CA ALA A 263 14.72 -4.64 -2.68
C ALA A 263 13.24 -4.85 -2.40
N ASP A 264 12.42 -4.69 -3.44
CA ASP A 264 11.00 -5.06 -3.34
C ASP A 264 10.83 -6.57 -3.14
N TYR A 265 9.73 -6.99 -2.53
CA TYR A 265 9.39 -8.39 -2.38
C TYR A 265 8.98 -9.03 -3.71
N GLY A 266 9.47 -10.24 -4.00
CA GLY A 266 8.79 -11.12 -4.94
C GLY A 266 7.49 -11.62 -4.33
N VAL A 267 6.36 -11.48 -5.05
CA VAL A 267 5.02 -11.79 -4.52
C VAL A 267 4.31 -12.80 -5.40
N ILE A 268 3.76 -13.85 -4.79
CA ILE A 268 2.88 -14.81 -5.46
C ILE A 268 1.51 -14.75 -4.79
N LYS A 269 0.45 -14.56 -5.55
CA LYS A 269 -0.93 -14.58 -5.07
C LYS A 269 -1.73 -15.69 -5.73
N VAL A 270 -2.55 -16.36 -4.94
CA VAL A 270 -3.53 -17.34 -5.45
C VAL A 270 -4.91 -16.74 -5.34
N ILE A 271 -5.63 -16.70 -6.46
CA ILE A 271 -6.98 -16.16 -6.56
C ILE A 271 -7.95 -17.29 -6.90
N ASP A 272 -8.95 -17.51 -6.05
CA ASP A 272 -10.12 -18.35 -6.38
C ASP A 272 -11.14 -17.51 -7.16
N ARG A 273 -11.50 -17.99 -8.35
CA ARG A 273 -12.46 -17.36 -9.26
C ARG A 273 -13.83 -18.03 -9.26
N TYR A 274 -14.04 -19.00 -8.37
CA TYR A 274 -15.29 -19.80 -8.35
C TYR A 274 -16.55 -18.93 -8.26
N TRP A 275 -16.53 -17.94 -7.37
CA TRP A 275 -17.68 -17.06 -7.15
C TRP A 275 -18.00 -16.15 -8.34
N MET A 276 -17.02 -15.87 -9.22
CA MET A 276 -17.26 -15.09 -10.43
C MET A 276 -18.29 -15.76 -11.36
N MET A 277 -18.34 -17.09 -11.38
CA MET A 277 -19.35 -17.84 -12.17
C MET A 277 -20.79 -17.62 -11.67
N LYS A 278 -20.94 -17.13 -10.44
CA LYS A 278 -22.23 -16.80 -9.80
C LYS A 278 -22.46 -15.30 -9.63
N GLY A 279 -21.69 -14.46 -10.35
CA GLY A 279 -21.75 -12.99 -10.24
C GLY A 279 -21.08 -12.43 -8.99
N GLY A 280 -20.31 -13.22 -8.25
CA GLY A 280 -19.53 -12.79 -7.09
C GLY A 280 -18.15 -12.23 -7.48
N LYS A 281 -17.35 -11.94 -6.47
CA LYS A 281 -15.99 -11.39 -6.63
C LYS A 281 -14.94 -12.49 -6.48
N PRO A 282 -13.78 -12.39 -7.17
CA PRO A 282 -12.66 -13.26 -6.91
C PRO A 282 -12.09 -13.01 -5.51
N THR A 283 -11.53 -14.06 -4.87
CA THR A 283 -11.00 -13.99 -3.51
C THR A 283 -9.54 -14.43 -3.52
N VAL A 284 -8.67 -13.70 -2.81
CA VAL A 284 -7.29 -14.15 -2.56
C VAL A 284 -7.34 -15.24 -1.49
N VAL A 285 -6.91 -16.46 -1.82
CA VAL A 285 -6.95 -17.63 -0.94
C VAL A 285 -5.59 -18.05 -0.41
N ALA A 286 -4.50 -17.63 -1.06
CA ALA A 286 -3.15 -17.78 -0.54
C ALA A 286 -2.22 -16.68 -1.07
N MET A 287 -1.12 -16.44 -0.33
CA MET A 287 -0.10 -15.48 -0.70
C MET A 287 1.27 -15.94 -0.20
N PHE A 288 2.28 -15.75 -1.03
CA PHE A 288 3.69 -15.86 -0.67
C PHE A 288 4.38 -14.54 -0.98
N TYR A 289 5.31 -14.13 -0.14
CA TYR A 289 6.21 -13.00 -0.42
C TYR A 289 7.57 -13.25 0.21
N GLY A 290 8.62 -12.72 -0.43
CA GLY A 290 9.98 -12.90 0.09
C GLY A 290 11.06 -12.31 -0.81
N HIS A 291 12.29 -12.36 -0.31
CA HIS A 291 13.53 -11.95 -0.99
C HIS A 291 14.34 -13.17 -1.50
N ILE A 292 13.66 -14.15 -2.08
CA ILE A 292 14.30 -15.32 -2.71
C ILE A 292 14.61 -14.98 -4.17
N ASP A 293 15.71 -15.55 -4.68
CA ASP A 293 16.08 -15.43 -6.09
C ASP A 293 14.86 -15.72 -7.01
N LYS A 294 14.62 -14.86 -8.00
CA LYS A 294 13.50 -15.01 -8.93
C LYS A 294 13.48 -16.37 -9.63
N ASP A 295 14.66 -16.93 -9.95
CA ASP A 295 14.80 -18.22 -10.62
C ASP A 295 14.43 -19.41 -9.71
N ILE A 296 14.50 -19.23 -8.38
CA ILE A 296 13.97 -20.17 -7.39
C ILE A 296 12.48 -19.91 -7.18
N THR A 297 12.10 -18.64 -7.05
CA THR A 297 10.71 -18.25 -6.74
C THR A 297 9.73 -18.69 -7.82
N ILE A 298 10.16 -18.75 -9.09
CA ILE A 298 9.33 -19.26 -10.19
C ILE A 298 8.96 -20.74 -9.98
N TRP A 299 9.87 -21.54 -9.42
CA TRP A 299 9.58 -22.94 -9.06
C TRP A 299 8.66 -23.04 -7.84
N ILE A 300 8.79 -22.12 -6.88
CA ILE A 300 7.85 -22.00 -5.77
C ILE A 300 6.46 -21.64 -6.30
N ALA A 301 6.37 -20.74 -7.28
CA ALA A 301 5.10 -20.39 -7.93
C ALA A 301 4.49 -21.60 -8.66
N ALA A 302 5.28 -22.39 -9.36
CA ALA A 302 4.83 -23.63 -10.00
C ALA A 302 4.39 -24.69 -8.96
N GLN A 303 5.08 -24.83 -7.82
CA GLN A 303 4.61 -25.69 -6.71
C GLN A 303 3.26 -25.23 -6.16
N ILE A 304 3.10 -23.94 -5.91
CA ILE A 304 1.85 -23.35 -5.42
C ILE A 304 0.73 -23.61 -6.44
N ALA A 305 0.99 -23.40 -7.73
CA ALA A 305 0.03 -23.65 -8.79
C ALA A 305 -0.37 -25.14 -8.86
N LYS A 306 0.59 -26.03 -8.71
CA LYS A 306 0.35 -27.48 -8.67
C LYS A 306 -0.47 -27.87 -7.45
N TYR A 307 -0.16 -27.31 -6.28
CA TYR A 307 -0.92 -27.53 -5.04
C TYR A 307 -2.36 -27.08 -5.15
N TYR A 308 -2.63 -25.95 -5.82
CA TYR A 308 -3.97 -25.42 -6.09
C TYR A 308 -4.60 -26.01 -7.35
N ASN A 309 -4.60 -27.35 -7.47
CA ASN A 309 -5.28 -28.11 -8.50
C ASN A 309 -4.85 -27.79 -9.94
N ASP A 310 -3.56 -27.71 -10.18
CA ASP A 310 -3.02 -27.33 -11.50
C ASP A 310 -3.56 -25.96 -11.97
N ALA A 311 -3.46 -24.96 -11.10
CA ALA A 311 -3.92 -23.59 -11.32
C ALA A 311 -3.27 -22.97 -12.56
N LEU A 312 -3.96 -22.05 -13.22
CA LEU A 312 -3.36 -21.24 -14.28
C LEU A 312 -2.26 -20.34 -13.68
N LEU A 313 -1.01 -20.58 -14.08
CA LEU A 313 0.16 -19.80 -13.62
C LEU A 313 0.41 -18.63 -14.57
N VAL A 314 0.40 -17.42 -14.04
CA VAL A 314 0.71 -16.17 -14.76
C VAL A 314 1.94 -15.55 -14.13
N ILE A 315 2.95 -15.25 -14.94
CA ILE A 315 4.21 -14.66 -14.50
C ILE A 315 4.37 -13.32 -15.19
N GLU A 316 4.69 -12.28 -14.42
CA GLU A 316 5.02 -10.98 -15.00
C GLU A 316 6.42 -11.01 -15.63
N SER A 317 6.51 -10.68 -16.93
CA SER A 317 7.75 -10.78 -17.71
C SER A 317 8.69 -9.59 -17.56
N ASN A 318 8.18 -8.42 -17.15
CA ASN A 318 8.93 -7.14 -17.14
C ASN A 318 10.26 -7.19 -16.36
N THR A 319 10.34 -8.01 -15.32
CA THR A 319 11.56 -8.15 -14.52
C THR A 319 12.61 -9.02 -15.19
N TYR A 320 12.19 -9.89 -16.08
CA TYR A 320 13.06 -10.76 -16.87
C TYR A 320 13.54 -10.05 -18.15
N ASP A 321 12.79 -9.10 -18.69
CA ASP A 321 13.08 -8.35 -19.93
C ASP A 321 14.02 -7.13 -19.72
N SER A 322 14.55 -6.91 -18.50
CA SER A 322 15.42 -5.75 -18.24
C SER A 322 16.80 -5.93 -18.90
N ALA A 323 17.33 -4.84 -19.47
CA ALA A 323 18.60 -4.80 -20.22
C ALA A 323 19.86 -5.27 -19.43
N GLU A 324 19.73 -5.54 -18.13
CA GLU A 324 20.78 -6.12 -17.29
C GLU A 324 20.78 -7.67 -17.31
N THR A 325 19.67 -8.27 -17.74
CA THR A 325 19.58 -9.71 -18.02
C THR A 325 19.88 -9.89 -19.52
N LYS A 326 20.88 -10.68 -19.88
CA LYS A 326 21.12 -11.00 -21.28
C LYS A 326 19.84 -11.62 -21.84
N GLU A 327 19.37 -11.14 -22.99
CA GLU A 327 18.15 -11.58 -23.67
C GLU A 327 18.01 -13.12 -23.74
N ASP A 328 19.12 -13.84 -23.83
CA ASP A 328 19.19 -15.30 -23.90
C ASP A 328 18.75 -16.03 -22.61
N ASP A 329 18.88 -15.41 -21.42
CA ASP A 329 18.58 -16.11 -20.13
C ASP A 329 17.09 -16.09 -19.76
N THR A 330 16.32 -15.15 -20.31
CA THR A 330 14.90 -14.93 -19.95
C THR A 330 13.97 -15.90 -20.67
N GLU A 331 14.12 -16.05 -21.98
CA GLU A 331 13.35 -17.05 -22.75
C GLU A 331 13.59 -18.46 -22.22
N PHE A 332 14.83 -18.75 -21.83
CA PHE A 332 15.20 -20.04 -21.32
C PHE A 332 14.47 -20.45 -20.04
N ILE A 333 14.21 -19.54 -19.08
CA ILE A 333 13.53 -19.91 -17.82
C ILE A 333 12.03 -20.20 -18.02
N PHE A 334 11.36 -19.46 -18.90
CA PHE A 334 9.96 -19.71 -19.23
C PHE A 334 9.79 -21.02 -19.99
N ASP A 335 10.66 -21.32 -20.93
CA ASP A 335 10.67 -22.59 -21.67
C ASP A 335 10.88 -23.78 -20.72
N ILE A 336 11.80 -23.66 -19.76
CA ILE A 336 12.05 -24.67 -18.74
C ILE A 336 10.79 -24.93 -17.90
N ILE A 337 10.12 -23.89 -17.44
CA ILE A 337 8.88 -24.05 -16.67
C ILE A 337 7.78 -24.67 -17.54
N ALA A 338 7.63 -24.25 -18.79
CA ALA A 338 6.66 -24.81 -19.73
C ALA A 338 6.87 -26.31 -20.01
N GLU A 339 8.11 -26.80 -20.00
CA GLU A 339 8.42 -28.24 -20.11
C GLU A 339 7.90 -29.09 -18.94
N HIS A 340 7.67 -28.47 -17.78
CA HIS A 340 7.33 -29.17 -16.52
C HIS A 340 5.95 -28.83 -15.98
N TYR A 341 5.35 -27.70 -16.42
CA TYR A 341 4.06 -27.21 -15.95
C TYR A 341 3.17 -26.77 -17.10
N ASP A 342 2.14 -27.55 -17.41
CA ASP A 342 1.28 -27.38 -18.61
C ASP A 342 0.34 -26.17 -18.55
N ALA A 343 -0.08 -25.73 -17.34
CA ALA A 343 -1.03 -24.64 -17.18
C ALA A 343 -0.36 -23.27 -17.02
N LEU A 344 0.69 -23.02 -17.80
CA LEU A 344 1.35 -21.72 -17.90
C LEU A 344 0.58 -20.81 -18.85
N TYR A 345 0.33 -19.56 -18.45
CA TYR A 345 -0.29 -18.56 -19.30
C TYR A 345 0.73 -18.03 -20.32
N ALA A 346 0.41 -18.18 -21.60
CA ALA A 346 1.12 -17.53 -22.69
C ALA A 346 0.15 -16.62 -23.46
N ARG A 347 0.57 -15.40 -23.76
CA ARG A 347 -0.21 -14.50 -24.62
C ARG A 347 0.12 -14.87 -26.07
N GLU A 348 -0.90 -15.23 -26.84
CA GLU A 348 -0.75 -15.28 -28.29
C GLU A 348 -0.49 -13.87 -28.82
N THR A 349 0.61 -13.68 -29.51
CA THR A 349 1.01 -12.41 -30.15
C THR A 349 0.41 -12.29 -31.55
#